data_204c0709642a128654794c729060c2a1
#
_entry.id   204c0709642a128654794c729060c2a1
#
_cell.length_a   1.000
_cell.length_b   1.000
_cell.length_c   1.000
_cell.angle_alpha   90.00
_cell.angle_beta   90.00
_cell.angle_gamma   90.00
#
_symmetry.space_group_name_H-M   'P 1'
#
loop_
_entity.id
_entity.type
_entity.pdbx_description
1 polymer ?
#
loop_
_entity_poly.entity_id
_entity_poly.type
_entity_poly.pdbx_seq_one_letter_code
_entity_poly.pdbx_strand_id
1 'polypeptide(L)'
;MHNKNKGAALAAPGFPRVKNSLALAMLAACGLVWMAPSHAFRFGSEAGLSGSLDSSLSYGFAQRLESQDCHILGGDSGGCNNGTNTETGRFYNLSKGNGYANADISYSNADDGNLHYNKHDVFSHVVKGNHELSLKFGEGWSALGRLAWAKDFKMDDTRGSELDDDAKQEATERLELLDLWVAKSFDLGELPAKVKIGNQVISWGEEIFVTGGINQINAINFPNYHTPGTQLKEVFIPAPMASFNLGLTETLSLEAYYQFKWNAYGIDPVGTYYSGTDVVGEGNLPIYLSTDFVNNIFSPLLGLSCADLTPTGRCGAPGISGLTDEEMFAMGLAIPYAGEREAKNTGQYGIALRWTVEEIETEFGLF
;
A
#
# COMPACT_ATOMS: atom_id res chain seq x y z
N MET A 1 -13.25 36.96 -13.07
CA MET A 1 -12.04 36.32 -13.67
C MET A 1 -11.47 35.38 -12.62
N HIS A 2 -11.96 34.16 -12.63
CA HIS A 2 -11.56 33.13 -11.66
C HIS A 2 -10.36 32.35 -12.23
N ASN A 3 -9.23 32.58 -11.62
CA ASN A 3 -8.03 31.81 -11.92
C ASN A 3 -8.04 30.54 -11.02
N LYS A 4 -8.48 29.43 -11.56
CA LYS A 4 -8.38 28.13 -10.89
C LYS A 4 -6.91 27.68 -10.97
N ASN A 5 -6.11 28.05 -10.00
CA ASN A 5 -4.88 27.32 -9.71
C ASN A 5 -5.27 25.99 -9.04
N LYS A 6 -5.54 24.99 -9.86
CA LYS A 6 -5.46 23.61 -9.40
C LYS A 6 -3.98 23.37 -9.10
N GLY A 7 -3.65 23.22 -7.83
CA GLY A 7 -2.39 22.64 -7.42
C GLY A 7 -2.31 21.27 -8.10
N ALA A 8 -1.40 21.14 -9.05
CA ALA A 8 -1.09 19.86 -9.64
C ALA A 8 -0.40 19.05 -8.54
N ALA A 9 -1.13 18.14 -7.91
CA ALA A 9 -0.52 17.02 -7.24
C ALA A 9 0.37 16.33 -8.29
N LEU A 10 1.67 16.37 -8.08
CA LEU A 10 2.61 15.56 -8.84
C LEU A 10 2.35 14.11 -8.40
N ALA A 11 1.41 13.47 -9.10
CA ALA A 11 1.24 12.05 -9.00
C ALA A 11 2.62 11.40 -9.17
N ALA A 12 2.96 10.46 -8.31
CA ALA A 12 4.06 9.54 -8.54
C ALA A 12 3.98 9.11 -10.01
N PRO A 13 5.10 8.92 -10.73
CA PRO A 13 5.04 8.48 -12.11
C PRO A 13 4.40 7.10 -12.14
N GLY A 14 3.05 7.10 -12.12
CA GLY A 14 2.24 5.93 -12.36
C GLY A 14 2.62 5.40 -13.72
N PHE A 15 2.80 4.10 -13.83
CA PHE A 15 2.82 3.43 -15.12
C PHE A 15 1.64 3.92 -15.95
N PRO A 16 1.78 4.01 -17.28
CA PRO A 16 0.72 4.55 -18.12
C PRO A 16 -0.59 3.82 -17.83
N ARG A 17 -1.62 4.58 -17.49
CA ARG A 17 -2.97 4.08 -17.24
C ARG A 17 -3.41 3.23 -18.43
N VAL A 18 -3.40 1.92 -18.28
CA VAL A 18 -3.87 0.99 -19.29
C VAL A 18 -5.39 1.01 -19.25
N LYS A 19 -6.00 1.51 -20.31
CA LYS A 19 -7.47 1.57 -20.42
C LYS A 19 -8.07 0.17 -20.21
N ASN A 20 -9.21 0.08 -19.56
CA ASN A 20 -9.97 -1.11 -19.16
C ASN A 20 -10.09 -2.23 -20.21
N SER A 21 -9.90 -1.91 -21.50
CA SER A 21 -9.92 -2.88 -22.61
C SER A 21 -8.77 -3.89 -22.58
N LEU A 22 -7.61 -3.57 -21.95
CA LEU A 22 -6.48 -4.51 -21.87
C LEU A 22 -6.67 -5.52 -20.74
N ALA A 23 -7.25 -5.09 -19.62
CA ALA A 23 -7.58 -5.98 -18.49
C ALA A 23 -8.62 -7.04 -18.92
N LEU A 24 -9.63 -6.62 -19.71
CA LEU A 24 -10.64 -7.53 -20.25
C LEU A 24 -10.05 -8.51 -21.29
N ALA A 25 -9.09 -8.05 -22.09
CA ALA A 25 -8.41 -8.90 -23.08
C ALA A 25 -7.49 -9.93 -22.41
N MET A 26 -6.83 -9.58 -21.30
CA MET A 26 -6.03 -10.51 -20.51
C MET A 26 -6.89 -11.54 -19.79
N LEU A 27 -8.06 -11.16 -19.25
CA LEU A 27 -9.06 -12.09 -18.70
C LEU A 27 -9.60 -13.06 -19.77
N ALA A 28 -9.85 -12.60 -20.99
CA ALA A 28 -10.30 -13.46 -22.09
C ALA A 28 -9.21 -14.42 -22.58
N ALA A 29 -7.94 -14.01 -22.56
CA ALA A 29 -6.83 -14.89 -22.92
C ALA A 29 -6.55 -15.96 -21.86
N CYS A 30 -6.78 -15.66 -20.57
CA CYS A 30 -6.67 -16.62 -19.46
C CYS A 30 -7.86 -17.58 -19.37
N GLY A 31 -9.05 -17.22 -19.88
CA GLY A 31 -10.27 -18.02 -19.84
C GLY A 31 -10.26 -19.26 -20.74
N LEU A 32 -9.23 -19.47 -21.55
CA LEU A 32 -9.08 -20.65 -22.41
C LEU A 32 -8.12 -21.70 -21.85
N VAL A 33 -7.56 -21.50 -20.67
CA VAL A 33 -6.75 -22.52 -20.00
C VAL A 33 -7.67 -23.36 -19.12
N TRP A 34 -8.09 -24.50 -19.61
CA TRP A 34 -8.66 -25.58 -18.81
C TRP A 34 -7.82 -25.79 -17.57
N MET A 35 -8.47 -26.06 -16.42
CA MET A 35 -7.84 -26.40 -15.14
C MET A 35 -6.89 -27.60 -15.28
N ALA A 36 -5.74 -27.36 -15.88
CA ALA A 36 -4.62 -28.27 -15.80
C ALA A 36 -3.83 -27.96 -14.51
N PRO A 37 -3.29 -28.96 -13.84
CA PRO A 37 -2.41 -28.72 -12.70
C PRO A 37 -1.35 -27.70 -13.12
N SER A 38 -1.03 -26.73 -12.25
CA SER A 38 -0.08 -25.65 -12.49
C SER A 38 1.30 -26.21 -12.84
N HIS A 39 1.53 -26.52 -14.10
CA HIS A 39 2.83 -26.87 -14.61
C HIS A 39 3.47 -25.63 -15.20
N ALA A 40 4.63 -25.26 -14.72
CA ALA A 40 5.48 -24.31 -15.38
C ALA A 40 5.65 -24.70 -16.85
N PHE A 41 5.23 -23.85 -17.77
CA PHE A 41 5.52 -24.06 -19.17
C PHE A 41 7.01 -23.84 -19.41
N ARG A 42 7.75 -24.93 -19.61
CA ARG A 42 9.20 -24.88 -19.89
C ARG A 42 9.43 -25.00 -21.37
N PHE A 43 10.35 -24.20 -21.86
CA PHE A 43 10.79 -24.24 -23.26
C PHE A 43 12.32 -24.12 -23.33
N GLY A 44 12.87 -24.63 -24.39
CA GLY A 44 14.30 -24.56 -24.66
C GLY A 44 14.59 -24.84 -26.14
N SER A 45 15.65 -24.23 -26.66
CA SER A 45 16.12 -24.48 -28.00
C SER A 45 17.58 -24.94 -27.96
N GLU A 46 17.98 -25.68 -29.00
CA GLU A 46 19.39 -26.07 -29.21
C GLU A 46 20.32 -24.85 -29.38
N ALA A 47 19.74 -23.68 -29.69
CA ALA A 47 20.44 -22.40 -29.80
C ALA A 47 20.79 -21.75 -28.43
N GLY A 48 20.60 -22.45 -27.32
CA GLY A 48 21.01 -22.00 -25.99
C GLY A 48 20.05 -21.04 -25.29
N LEU A 49 18.83 -20.85 -25.81
CA LEU A 49 17.75 -20.17 -25.09
C LEU A 49 16.89 -21.20 -24.37
N SER A 50 16.71 -21.04 -23.08
CA SER A 50 15.76 -21.81 -22.27
C SER A 50 14.98 -20.89 -21.32
N GLY A 51 13.80 -21.28 -20.94
CA GLY A 51 13.01 -20.48 -20.03
C GLY A 51 11.83 -21.24 -19.43
N SER A 52 11.17 -20.61 -18.50
CA SER A 52 9.89 -21.06 -17.96
C SER A 52 8.92 -19.88 -17.84
N LEU A 53 7.66 -20.17 -18.11
CA LEU A 53 6.54 -19.30 -17.79
C LEU A 53 5.72 -19.95 -16.70
N ASP A 54 5.73 -19.36 -15.53
CA ASP A 54 4.96 -19.78 -14.37
C ASP A 54 3.79 -18.84 -14.19
N SER A 55 2.58 -19.38 -14.06
CA SER A 55 1.38 -18.58 -13.87
C SER A 55 0.56 -19.13 -12.73
N SER A 56 0.08 -18.27 -11.87
CA SER A 56 -0.88 -18.61 -10.82
C SER A 56 -2.11 -17.74 -10.93
N LEU A 57 -3.27 -18.35 -10.70
CA LEU A 57 -4.55 -17.68 -10.56
C LEU A 57 -5.10 -18.01 -9.19
N SER A 58 -5.50 -17.00 -8.45
CA SER A 58 -6.03 -17.12 -7.10
C SER A 58 -7.38 -16.44 -6.99
N TYR A 59 -8.25 -17.02 -6.21
CA TYR A 59 -9.52 -16.46 -5.81
C TYR A 59 -9.58 -16.46 -4.30
N GLY A 60 -10.02 -15.35 -3.72
CA GLY A 60 -10.12 -15.21 -2.28
C GLY A 60 -11.23 -14.27 -1.85
N PHE A 61 -11.60 -14.39 -0.60
CA PHE A 61 -12.52 -13.45 0.05
C PHE A 61 -12.10 -13.22 1.49
N ALA A 62 -12.46 -12.06 2.02
CA ALA A 62 -12.26 -11.73 3.42
C ALA A 62 -13.55 -11.15 4.01
N GLN A 63 -13.83 -11.52 5.26
CA GLN A 63 -15.06 -11.18 5.96
C GLN A 63 -14.73 -10.66 7.36
N ARG A 64 -15.39 -9.61 7.78
CA ARG A 64 -15.30 -9.11 9.15
C ARG A 64 -16.03 -10.04 10.11
N LEU A 65 -15.34 -10.56 11.11
CA LEU A 65 -15.92 -11.49 12.07
C LEU A 65 -16.38 -10.84 13.37
N GLU A 66 -15.84 -9.66 13.70
CA GLU A 66 -16.15 -8.93 14.92
C GLU A 66 -16.84 -7.60 14.62
N SER A 67 -17.66 -7.14 15.57
CA SER A 67 -18.23 -5.81 15.51
C SER A 67 -17.11 -4.75 15.67
N GLN A 68 -17.41 -3.52 15.25
CA GLN A 68 -16.53 -2.39 15.50
C GLN A 68 -16.30 -2.26 17.02
N ASP A 69 -15.04 -2.03 17.39
CA ASP A 69 -14.72 -1.62 18.75
C ASP A 69 -14.96 -0.11 18.87
N CYS A 70 -15.83 0.26 19.78
CA CYS A 70 -16.19 1.66 19.97
C CYS A 70 -15.03 2.51 20.52
N HIS A 71 -14.03 1.89 21.15
CA HIS A 71 -12.86 2.61 21.67
C HIS A 71 -11.95 3.15 20.55
N ILE A 72 -11.99 2.54 19.36
CA ILE A 72 -11.24 3.00 18.20
C ILE A 72 -12.08 3.82 17.22
N LEU A 73 -13.34 4.14 17.55
CA LEU A 73 -14.14 5.10 16.81
C LEU A 73 -13.84 6.52 17.28
N GLY A 74 -13.73 7.44 16.33
CA GLY A 74 -13.58 8.86 16.63
C GLY A 74 -14.74 9.43 17.43
N GLY A 75 -14.50 10.48 18.21
CA GLY A 75 -15.52 11.11 19.03
C GLY A 75 -16.68 11.67 18.24
N ASP A 76 -16.44 12.18 17.05
CA ASP A 76 -17.46 12.67 16.12
C ASP A 76 -18.24 11.55 15.42
N SER A 77 -17.67 10.36 15.33
CA SER A 77 -18.36 9.14 14.92
C SER A 77 -19.13 8.46 16.07
N GLY A 78 -19.14 9.06 17.27
CA GLY A 78 -19.90 8.64 18.41
C GLY A 78 -19.14 7.85 19.48
N GLY A 79 -17.94 7.36 19.17
CA GLY A 79 -17.14 6.58 20.13
C GLY A 79 -17.94 5.47 20.81
N CYS A 80 -17.73 5.26 22.11
CA CYS A 80 -18.45 4.28 22.93
C CYS A 80 -19.82 4.79 23.44
N ASN A 81 -20.45 5.71 22.74
CA ASN A 81 -21.74 6.25 23.16
C ASN A 81 -22.89 5.26 22.91
N ASN A 82 -23.75 5.10 23.91
CA ASN A 82 -24.95 4.28 23.80
C ASN A 82 -25.93 4.85 22.77
N GLY A 83 -25.98 4.30 21.62
CA GLY A 83 -26.82 4.78 20.51
C GLY A 83 -25.99 5.03 19.26
N THR A 84 -24.72 4.72 19.31
CA THR A 84 -23.87 4.61 18.14
C THR A 84 -24.45 3.55 17.23
N ASN A 85 -24.90 3.97 16.07
CA ASN A 85 -25.48 3.06 15.10
C ASN A 85 -24.44 2.78 14.02
N THR A 86 -23.67 1.74 14.21
CA THR A 86 -22.67 1.29 13.23
C THR A 86 -23.28 0.78 11.93
N GLU A 87 -24.62 0.61 11.88
CA GLU A 87 -25.31 0.17 10.65
C GLU A 87 -25.50 1.29 9.62
N THR A 88 -25.46 2.55 10.07
CA THR A 88 -25.67 3.70 9.18
C THR A 88 -24.38 4.33 8.69
N GLY A 89 -23.24 3.76 9.07
CA GLY A 89 -21.93 4.30 8.69
C GLY A 89 -21.55 5.57 9.45
N ARG A 90 -20.70 6.34 8.86
CA ARG A 90 -19.97 7.49 9.36
C ARG A 90 -20.79 8.59 10.04
N PHE A 91 -22.03 8.77 9.65
CA PHE A 91 -22.83 9.91 10.10
C PHE A 91 -23.60 9.59 11.37
N TYR A 92 -22.91 9.66 12.48
CA TYR A 92 -23.57 9.52 13.73
C TYR A 92 -24.27 10.76 14.13
N ASN A 93 -25.35 10.51 14.74
CA ASN A 93 -26.19 11.49 15.36
C ASN A 93 -25.50 12.01 16.63
N LEU A 94 -24.57 12.92 16.49
CA LEU A 94 -23.93 13.61 17.61
C LEU A 94 -24.95 14.27 18.55
N SER A 95 -26.19 14.46 18.09
CA SER A 95 -27.27 14.96 18.95
C SER A 95 -27.73 13.97 20.01
N LYS A 96 -27.35 12.70 19.90
CA LYS A 96 -27.79 11.65 20.86
C LYS A 96 -26.80 11.40 21.99
N GLY A 97 -25.66 12.04 21.97
CA GLY A 97 -24.73 11.81 23.05
C GLY A 97 -23.43 12.56 22.94
N ASN A 98 -22.63 12.42 23.96
CA ASN A 98 -21.33 13.01 24.07
C ASN A 98 -20.26 11.97 23.65
N GLY A 99 -20.15 11.74 22.32
CA GLY A 99 -19.20 10.80 21.75
C GLY A 99 -17.77 11.06 22.20
N TYR A 100 -17.39 12.33 22.28
CA TYR A 100 -16.05 12.73 22.71
C TYR A 100 -15.72 12.32 24.16
N ALA A 101 -16.71 12.31 25.03
CA ALA A 101 -16.48 11.91 26.42
C ALA A 101 -16.24 10.41 26.60
N ASN A 102 -16.60 9.60 25.61
CA ASN A 102 -16.53 8.15 25.67
C ASN A 102 -15.61 7.53 24.63
N ALA A 103 -14.95 8.34 23.82
CA ALA A 103 -14.00 7.88 22.81
C ALA A 103 -12.56 8.00 23.29
N ASP A 104 -11.76 7.00 23.02
CA ASP A 104 -10.30 7.07 23.26
C ASP A 104 -9.62 7.98 22.24
N ILE A 105 -10.24 8.18 21.08
CA ILE A 105 -9.86 9.14 20.05
C ILE A 105 -10.83 10.31 20.09
N SER A 106 -10.31 11.51 20.42
CA SER A 106 -11.15 12.69 20.66
C SER A 106 -11.55 13.46 19.40
N TYR A 107 -11.05 13.10 18.24
CA TYR A 107 -11.39 13.70 16.95
C TYR A 107 -11.54 12.63 15.86
N SER A 108 -12.07 13.04 14.71
CA SER A 108 -12.35 12.13 13.61
C SER A 108 -11.22 11.99 12.60
N ASN A 109 -11.56 11.39 11.47
CA ASN A 109 -10.73 11.15 10.29
C ASN A 109 -9.63 10.11 10.52
N ALA A 110 -9.99 9.04 11.21
CA ALA A 110 -9.12 7.89 11.37
C ALA A 110 -9.86 6.55 11.37
N ASP A 111 -11.17 6.55 11.13
CA ASP A 111 -12.03 5.40 11.38
C ASP A 111 -12.97 5.00 10.23
N ASP A 112 -12.92 5.65 9.08
CA ASP A 112 -13.76 5.32 7.92
C ASP A 112 -13.62 3.83 7.53
N GLY A 113 -12.40 3.30 7.48
CA GLY A 113 -12.17 1.88 7.22
C GLY A 113 -12.82 0.93 8.23
N ASN A 114 -12.97 1.36 9.49
CA ASN A 114 -13.66 0.61 10.52
C ASN A 114 -15.20 0.75 10.41
N LEU A 115 -15.69 1.92 10.03
CA LEU A 115 -17.11 2.24 9.93
C LEU A 115 -17.78 1.66 8.68
N HIS A 116 -17.07 1.55 7.59
CA HIS A 116 -17.60 1.12 6.31
C HIS A 116 -18.03 -0.36 6.26
N TYR A 117 -17.58 -1.18 7.20
CA TYR A 117 -17.86 -2.62 7.19
C TYR A 117 -18.38 -3.09 8.55
N ASN A 118 -19.56 -3.70 8.58
CA ASN A 118 -20.14 -4.27 9.78
C ASN A 118 -19.68 -5.71 9.98
N LYS A 119 -19.98 -6.23 11.17
CA LYS A 119 -19.82 -7.66 11.46
C LYS A 119 -20.53 -8.50 10.40
N HIS A 120 -19.81 -9.49 9.86
CA HIS A 120 -20.22 -10.40 8.78
C HIS A 120 -20.25 -9.80 7.38
N ASP A 121 -19.90 -8.54 7.19
CA ASP A 121 -19.71 -8.03 5.84
C ASP A 121 -18.48 -8.68 5.17
N VAL A 122 -18.64 -9.04 3.92
CA VAL A 122 -17.53 -9.42 3.06
C VAL A 122 -16.92 -8.13 2.52
N PHE A 123 -15.72 -7.78 2.93
CA PHE A 123 -15.06 -6.54 2.54
C PHE A 123 -14.06 -6.72 1.39
N SER A 124 -13.70 -7.95 1.04
CA SER A 124 -12.86 -8.26 -0.12
C SER A 124 -13.35 -9.52 -0.79
N HIS A 125 -13.43 -9.47 -2.11
CA HIS A 125 -13.79 -10.56 -2.97
C HIS A 125 -12.96 -10.47 -4.25
N VAL A 126 -11.80 -11.11 -4.26
CA VAL A 126 -10.74 -10.85 -5.22
C VAL A 126 -10.44 -12.03 -6.13
N VAL A 127 -10.23 -11.74 -7.41
CA VAL A 127 -9.56 -12.60 -8.37
C VAL A 127 -8.24 -11.96 -8.73
N LYS A 128 -7.15 -12.73 -8.66
CA LYS A 128 -5.81 -12.21 -8.97
C LYS A 128 -4.98 -13.22 -9.73
N GLY A 129 -4.03 -12.71 -10.49
CA GLY A 129 -3.07 -13.51 -11.24
C GLY A 129 -1.66 -13.00 -11.07
N ASN A 130 -0.71 -13.93 -11.08
CA ASN A 130 0.72 -13.64 -11.09
C ASN A 130 1.37 -14.46 -12.19
N HIS A 131 2.18 -13.82 -13.03
CA HIS A 131 2.85 -14.41 -14.18
C HIS A 131 4.33 -14.10 -14.09
N GLU A 132 5.15 -15.13 -14.13
CA GLU A 132 6.60 -15.03 -14.05
C GLU A 132 7.25 -15.70 -15.26
N LEU A 133 8.00 -14.93 -16.03
CA LEU A 133 8.82 -15.40 -17.12
C LEU A 133 10.28 -15.37 -16.72
N SER A 134 10.91 -16.54 -16.63
CA SER A 134 12.34 -16.65 -16.43
C SER A 134 13.04 -17.15 -17.69
N LEU A 135 14.16 -16.52 -18.04
CA LEU A 135 14.94 -16.81 -19.24
C LEU A 135 16.40 -17.06 -18.88
N LYS A 136 17.01 -18.01 -19.59
CA LYS A 136 18.48 -18.21 -19.62
C LYS A 136 18.90 -18.23 -21.07
N PHE A 137 19.93 -17.48 -21.43
CA PHE A 137 20.40 -17.35 -22.81
C PHE A 137 21.91 -17.06 -22.87
N GLY A 138 22.53 -17.55 -23.93
CA GLY A 138 23.97 -17.41 -24.09
C GLY A 138 24.76 -17.93 -22.90
N GLU A 139 26.00 -17.51 -22.79
CA GLU A 139 26.87 -17.92 -21.69
C GLU A 139 26.62 -17.06 -20.44
N GLY A 140 25.96 -17.65 -19.44
CA GLY A 140 25.74 -17.04 -18.12
C GLY A 140 24.74 -15.88 -18.05
N TRP A 141 23.98 -15.58 -19.11
CA TRP A 141 22.92 -14.58 -19.07
C TRP A 141 21.61 -15.16 -18.54
N SER A 142 20.90 -14.37 -17.76
CA SER A 142 19.54 -14.68 -17.30
C SER A 142 18.71 -13.41 -17.22
N ALA A 143 17.40 -13.56 -17.37
CA ALA A 143 16.43 -12.49 -17.20
C ALA A 143 15.19 -13.00 -16.49
N LEU A 144 14.48 -12.13 -15.82
CA LEU A 144 13.20 -12.40 -15.17
C LEU A 144 12.28 -11.21 -15.36
N GLY A 145 11.03 -11.52 -15.72
CA GLY A 145 9.92 -10.57 -15.70
C GLY A 145 8.76 -11.14 -14.91
N ARG A 146 8.18 -10.34 -14.01
CA ARG A 146 7.02 -10.71 -13.21
C ARG A 146 5.94 -9.66 -13.29
N LEU A 147 4.72 -10.08 -13.62
CA LEU A 147 3.53 -9.26 -13.71
C LEU A 147 2.49 -9.81 -12.74
N ALA A 148 1.90 -8.93 -11.93
CA ALA A 148 0.75 -9.25 -11.08
C ALA A 148 -0.45 -8.39 -11.47
N TRP A 149 -1.65 -8.95 -11.31
CA TRP A 149 -2.89 -8.22 -11.45
C TRP A 149 -3.92 -8.71 -10.44
N ALA A 150 -4.82 -7.83 -10.03
CA ALA A 150 -5.93 -8.16 -9.15
C ALA A 150 -7.17 -7.35 -9.51
N LYS A 151 -8.34 -7.96 -9.30
CA LYS A 151 -9.63 -7.29 -9.31
C LYS A 151 -10.41 -7.69 -8.08
N ASP A 152 -10.69 -6.72 -7.22
CA ASP A 152 -11.61 -6.88 -6.09
C ASP A 152 -13.00 -6.37 -6.49
N PHE A 153 -14.04 -7.13 -6.15
CA PHE A 153 -15.44 -6.86 -6.50
C PHE A 153 -16.25 -6.35 -5.32
N LYS A 154 -15.62 -6.16 -4.16
CA LYS A 154 -16.31 -5.83 -2.92
C LYS A 154 -15.67 -4.72 -2.10
N MET A 155 -14.41 -4.40 -2.32
CA MET A 155 -13.67 -3.44 -1.50
C MET A 155 -14.31 -2.03 -1.53
N ASP A 156 -14.98 -1.67 -2.63
CA ASP A 156 -15.69 -0.39 -2.80
C ASP A 156 -17.18 -0.44 -2.42
N ASP A 157 -17.70 -1.59 -1.97
CA ASP A 157 -19.08 -1.72 -1.47
C ASP A 157 -19.11 -1.35 0.02
N THR A 158 -18.93 -0.06 0.28
CA THR A 158 -18.84 0.50 1.62
C THR A 158 -20.21 0.90 2.16
N ARG A 159 -20.35 0.92 3.49
CA ARG A 159 -21.51 1.49 4.18
C ARG A 159 -21.22 2.96 4.51
N GLY A 160 -22.14 3.82 4.29
CA GLY A 160 -21.98 5.24 4.64
C GLY A 160 -21.50 6.10 3.50
N SER A 161 -20.22 6.39 3.38
CA SER A 161 -19.66 7.17 2.28
C SER A 161 -19.09 6.27 1.19
N GLU A 162 -19.16 6.71 -0.07
CA GLU A 162 -18.44 6.09 -1.16
C GLU A 162 -16.94 6.42 -1.02
N LEU A 163 -16.10 5.50 -1.48
CA LEU A 163 -14.68 5.79 -1.60
C LEU A 163 -14.46 6.87 -2.66
N ASP A 164 -13.46 7.72 -2.46
CA ASP A 164 -12.97 8.62 -3.49
C ASP A 164 -12.58 7.84 -4.77
N ASP A 165 -12.71 8.45 -5.94
CA ASP A 165 -12.48 7.76 -7.22
C ASP A 165 -11.07 7.18 -7.33
N ASP A 166 -10.04 7.87 -6.83
CA ASP A 166 -8.65 7.40 -6.85
C ASP A 166 -8.45 6.26 -5.84
N ALA A 167 -9.00 6.37 -4.62
CA ALA A 167 -9.03 5.29 -3.62
C ALA A 167 -9.76 4.05 -4.13
N LYS A 168 -10.92 4.24 -4.77
CA LYS A 168 -11.72 3.16 -5.36
C LYS A 168 -10.94 2.44 -6.45
N GLN A 169 -10.29 3.16 -7.34
CA GLN A 169 -9.51 2.57 -8.42
C GLN A 169 -8.37 1.71 -7.87
N GLU A 170 -7.61 2.23 -6.91
CA GLU A 170 -6.49 1.50 -6.30
C GLU A 170 -6.96 0.30 -5.49
N ALA A 171 -8.06 0.44 -4.75
CA ALA A 171 -8.63 -0.65 -3.96
C ALA A 171 -9.14 -1.81 -4.82
N THR A 172 -9.74 -1.52 -5.99
CA THR A 172 -10.46 -2.53 -6.78
C THR A 172 -9.68 -3.09 -7.95
N GLU A 173 -8.72 -2.35 -8.53
CA GLU A 173 -8.02 -2.76 -9.74
C GLU A 173 -6.52 -2.50 -9.65
N ARG A 174 -5.73 -3.55 -9.78
CA ARG A 174 -4.26 -3.45 -9.76
C ARG A 174 -3.66 -4.19 -10.94
N LEU A 175 -2.68 -3.56 -11.57
CA LEU A 175 -1.81 -4.17 -12.58
C LEU A 175 -0.39 -3.68 -12.32
N GLU A 176 0.48 -4.56 -11.89
CA GLU A 176 1.81 -4.23 -11.40
C GLU A 176 2.89 -5.01 -12.12
N LEU A 177 3.85 -4.30 -12.67
CA LEU A 177 5.11 -4.90 -13.11
C LEU A 177 6.03 -4.96 -11.89
N LEU A 178 6.21 -6.15 -11.35
CA LEU A 178 7.07 -6.40 -10.21
C LEU A 178 8.54 -6.49 -10.67
N ASP A 179 9.15 -7.67 -10.57
CA ASP A 179 10.53 -7.83 -11.04
C ASP A 179 10.64 -7.67 -12.57
N LEU A 180 11.66 -6.97 -13.01
CA LEU A 180 12.10 -6.92 -14.39
C LEU A 180 13.60 -6.66 -14.44
N TRP A 181 14.40 -7.72 -14.56
CA TRP A 181 15.84 -7.61 -14.52
C TRP A 181 16.56 -8.53 -15.48
N VAL A 182 17.79 -8.16 -15.81
CA VAL A 182 18.76 -8.98 -16.54
C VAL A 182 19.99 -9.16 -15.68
N ALA A 183 20.57 -10.34 -15.69
CA ALA A 183 21.79 -10.66 -14.97
C ALA A 183 22.80 -11.40 -15.84
N LYS A 184 24.07 -11.19 -15.53
CA LYS A 184 25.21 -11.89 -16.12
C LYS A 184 26.02 -12.53 -15.01
N SER A 185 26.22 -13.85 -15.10
CA SER A 185 27.20 -14.58 -14.32
C SER A 185 28.48 -14.74 -15.12
N PHE A 186 29.64 -14.53 -14.48
CA PHE A 186 30.96 -14.59 -15.10
C PHE A 186 32.01 -14.84 -14.02
N ASP A 187 33.21 -15.17 -14.43
CA ASP A 187 34.33 -15.31 -13.50
C ASP A 187 35.22 -14.06 -13.52
N LEU A 188 35.49 -13.52 -12.35
CA LEU A 188 36.47 -12.44 -12.14
C LEU A 188 37.80 -13.06 -11.70
N GLY A 189 38.61 -13.44 -12.67
CA GLY A 189 39.73 -14.34 -12.44
C GLY A 189 39.24 -15.75 -12.13
N GLU A 190 39.47 -16.23 -10.93
CA GLU A 190 38.96 -17.52 -10.43
C GLU A 190 37.70 -17.40 -9.54
N LEU A 191 37.26 -16.16 -9.30
CA LEU A 191 36.15 -15.87 -8.41
C LEU A 191 34.80 -15.78 -9.17
N PRO A 192 33.79 -16.56 -8.80
CA PRO A 192 32.48 -16.48 -9.42
C PRO A 192 31.81 -15.14 -9.07
N ALA A 193 31.35 -14.44 -10.09
CA ALA A 193 30.71 -13.15 -9.96
C ALA A 193 29.38 -13.09 -10.71
N LYS A 194 28.47 -12.25 -10.21
CA LYS A 194 27.19 -11.97 -10.86
C LYS A 194 26.82 -10.50 -10.74
N VAL A 195 26.45 -9.90 -11.85
CA VAL A 195 25.84 -8.56 -11.90
C VAL A 195 24.37 -8.71 -12.31
N LYS A 196 23.48 -7.98 -11.66
CA LYS A 196 22.05 -7.93 -11.99
C LYS A 196 21.62 -6.47 -12.05
N ILE A 197 20.87 -6.09 -13.09
CA ILE A 197 20.39 -4.72 -13.32
C ILE A 197 18.89 -4.79 -13.68
N GLY A 198 18.10 -3.91 -13.07
CA GLY A 198 16.68 -3.77 -13.31
C GLY A 198 15.88 -3.64 -12.02
N ASN A 199 14.54 -3.76 -12.15
CA ASN A 199 13.66 -3.81 -11.00
C ASN A 199 13.82 -5.12 -10.27
N GLN A 200 14.23 -5.07 -9.02
CA GLN A 200 14.54 -6.24 -8.22
C GLN A 200 14.34 -5.97 -6.73
N VAL A 201 14.11 -7.02 -5.97
CA VAL A 201 14.09 -7.04 -4.52
C VAL A 201 15.43 -7.60 -4.03
N ILE A 202 15.97 -7.05 -2.96
CA ILE A 202 17.15 -7.56 -2.26
C ILE A 202 16.69 -8.13 -0.92
N SER A 203 17.04 -9.38 -0.64
CA SER A 203 16.77 -10.03 0.64
C SER A 203 18.07 -10.37 1.32
N TRP A 204 18.41 -9.65 2.39
CA TRP A 204 19.65 -9.86 3.14
C TRP A 204 19.45 -10.56 4.47
N GLY A 205 18.25 -10.89 4.85
CA GLY A 205 17.97 -11.63 6.07
C GLY A 205 16.54 -11.45 6.56
N GLU A 206 16.33 -11.86 7.79
CA GLU A 206 15.02 -11.77 8.46
C GLU A 206 14.97 -10.60 9.44
N GLU A 207 13.76 -10.07 9.66
CA GLU A 207 13.48 -9.01 10.60
C GLU A 207 13.01 -9.63 11.91
N ILE A 208 13.94 -9.87 12.84
CA ILE A 208 13.59 -10.57 14.09
C ILE A 208 13.32 -9.56 15.23
N PHE A 209 14.14 -8.50 15.37
CA PHE A 209 14.10 -7.62 16.53
C PHE A 209 13.75 -6.17 16.24
N VAL A 210 13.91 -5.71 15.01
CA VAL A 210 13.67 -4.33 14.60
C VAL A 210 12.81 -4.34 13.35
N THR A 211 11.64 -3.70 13.42
CA THR A 211 10.73 -3.59 12.26
C THR A 211 11.45 -2.93 11.10
N GLY A 212 11.41 -3.58 9.95
CA GLY A 212 12.14 -3.17 8.75
C GLY A 212 13.58 -3.65 8.70
N GLY A 213 14.31 -3.69 9.80
CA GLY A 213 15.66 -4.22 9.91
C GLY A 213 16.55 -3.97 8.69
N ILE A 214 17.31 -4.97 8.29
CA ILE A 214 18.15 -4.93 7.08
C ILE A 214 17.36 -5.03 5.76
N ASN A 215 16.08 -5.33 5.81
CA ASN A 215 15.19 -5.40 4.64
C ASN A 215 14.48 -4.07 4.32
N GLN A 216 14.71 -2.99 5.07
CA GLN A 216 14.22 -1.64 4.76
C GLN A 216 14.63 -1.11 3.38
N ILE A 217 15.53 -1.81 2.70
CA ILE A 217 15.89 -1.56 1.30
C ILE A 217 14.66 -1.63 0.39
N ASN A 218 13.73 -2.55 0.70
CA ASN A 218 12.56 -2.83 -0.11
C ASN A 218 11.34 -2.09 0.48
N ALA A 219 10.66 -1.33 -0.35
CA ALA A 219 9.36 -0.81 0.00
C ALA A 219 8.32 -1.93 0.04
N ILE A 220 7.31 -1.79 0.90
CA ILE A 220 6.21 -2.74 1.09
C ILE A 220 4.93 -2.18 0.48
N ASN A 221 4.17 -3.01 -0.22
CA ASN A 221 2.83 -2.73 -0.69
C ASN A 221 1.83 -3.35 0.31
N PHE A 222 1.29 -2.54 1.23
CA PHE A 222 0.32 -3.01 2.23
C PHE A 222 -1.01 -3.44 1.60
N PRO A 223 -1.59 -2.75 0.60
CA PRO A 223 -2.76 -3.25 -0.13
C PRO A 223 -2.57 -4.66 -0.69
N ASN A 224 -1.38 -4.97 -1.22
CA ASN A 224 -1.08 -6.33 -1.66
C ASN A 224 -0.95 -7.30 -0.49
N TYR A 225 -0.27 -6.89 0.60
CA TYR A 225 -0.13 -7.72 1.80
C TYR A 225 -1.49 -8.11 2.40
N HIS A 226 -2.45 -7.19 2.41
CA HIS A 226 -3.80 -7.41 2.93
C HIS A 226 -4.73 -8.13 1.95
N THR A 227 -4.33 -8.32 0.70
CA THR A 227 -5.15 -8.99 -0.30
C THR A 227 -5.15 -10.51 -0.08
N PRO A 228 -6.32 -11.17 0.02
CA PRO A 228 -6.40 -12.61 0.21
C PRO A 228 -5.62 -13.40 -0.85
N GLY A 229 -4.85 -14.39 -0.41
CA GLY A 229 -4.07 -15.26 -1.30
C GLY A 229 -2.81 -14.63 -1.87
N THR A 230 -2.32 -13.52 -1.32
CA THR A 230 -1.07 -12.88 -1.74
C THR A 230 0.15 -13.71 -1.32
N GLN A 231 1.12 -13.80 -2.21
CA GLN A 231 2.41 -14.40 -1.93
C GLN A 231 3.41 -13.31 -1.52
N LEU A 232 4.39 -13.65 -0.68
CA LEU A 232 5.38 -12.69 -0.18
C LEU A 232 6.11 -11.95 -1.31
N LYS A 233 6.36 -12.60 -2.44
CA LYS A 233 6.98 -12.00 -3.62
C LYS A 233 6.15 -10.89 -4.29
N GLU A 234 4.87 -10.75 -3.93
CA GLU A 234 3.96 -9.72 -4.43
C GLU A 234 3.85 -8.53 -3.45
N VAL A 235 4.38 -8.69 -2.24
CA VAL A 235 4.30 -7.68 -1.17
C VAL A 235 5.39 -6.63 -1.30
N PHE A 236 6.60 -7.03 -1.69
CA PHE A 236 7.70 -6.09 -1.87
C PHE A 236 7.59 -5.36 -3.21
N ILE A 237 7.85 -4.06 -3.19
CA ILE A 237 7.92 -3.21 -4.38
C ILE A 237 9.35 -3.23 -4.89
N PRO A 238 9.62 -3.91 -6.03
CA PRO A 238 10.97 -3.95 -6.57
C PRO A 238 11.46 -2.56 -7.00
N ALA A 239 12.70 -2.25 -6.72
CA ALA A 239 13.30 -0.97 -7.10
C ALA A 239 14.29 -1.14 -8.26
N PRO A 240 14.39 -0.14 -9.16
CA PRO A 240 15.42 -0.12 -10.18
C PRO A 240 16.78 0.06 -9.53
N MET A 241 17.63 -0.97 -9.65
CA MET A 241 18.96 -1.00 -9.05
C MET A 241 19.92 -1.88 -9.83
N ALA A 242 21.21 -1.68 -9.58
CA ALA A 242 22.26 -2.63 -9.90
C ALA A 242 22.67 -3.36 -8.64
N SER A 243 22.82 -4.68 -8.72
CA SER A 243 23.40 -5.48 -7.66
C SER A 243 24.56 -6.31 -8.18
N PHE A 244 25.51 -6.56 -7.30
CA PHE A 244 26.73 -7.31 -7.57
C PHE A 244 26.90 -8.35 -6.47
N ASN A 245 27.27 -9.57 -6.86
CA ASN A 245 27.61 -10.65 -5.95
C ASN A 245 28.95 -11.24 -6.38
N LEU A 246 29.84 -11.52 -5.42
CA LEU A 246 31.17 -12.08 -5.62
C LEU A 246 31.44 -13.15 -4.58
N GLY A 247 31.72 -14.36 -5.03
CA GLY A 247 32.24 -15.42 -4.18
C GLY A 247 33.72 -15.20 -3.94
N LEU A 248 34.11 -14.84 -2.71
CA LEU A 248 35.51 -14.61 -2.34
C LEU A 248 36.23 -15.93 -2.02
N THR A 249 35.51 -16.85 -1.41
CA THR A 249 35.93 -18.25 -1.16
C THR A 249 34.68 -19.15 -1.28
N GLU A 250 34.83 -20.44 -1.03
CA GLU A 250 33.70 -21.36 -0.99
C GLU A 250 32.68 -21.01 0.10
N THR A 251 33.13 -20.37 1.18
CA THR A 251 32.31 -20.05 2.37
C THR A 251 32.10 -18.57 2.60
N LEU A 252 32.76 -17.68 1.84
CA LEU A 252 32.71 -16.23 2.01
C LEU A 252 32.22 -15.56 0.73
N SER A 253 31.17 -14.76 0.82
CA SER A 253 30.62 -13.98 -0.29
C SER A 253 30.45 -12.50 0.06
N LEU A 254 30.59 -11.66 -0.95
CA LEU A 254 30.35 -10.22 -0.91
C LEU A 254 29.16 -9.89 -1.80
N GLU A 255 28.22 -9.13 -1.28
CA GLU A 255 27.11 -8.55 -2.05
C GLU A 255 27.14 -7.03 -1.94
N ALA A 256 26.74 -6.36 -3.01
CA ALA A 256 26.56 -4.91 -3.01
C ALA A 256 25.40 -4.52 -3.91
N TYR A 257 24.76 -3.40 -3.60
CA TYR A 257 23.76 -2.82 -4.49
C TYR A 257 23.89 -1.30 -4.54
N TYR A 258 23.38 -0.73 -5.63
CA TYR A 258 23.12 0.70 -5.78
C TYR A 258 21.74 0.90 -6.39
N GLN A 259 20.88 1.66 -5.71
CA GLN A 259 19.50 1.94 -6.10
C GLN A 259 19.43 3.23 -6.91
N PHE A 260 18.73 3.19 -8.05
CA PHE A 260 18.60 4.35 -8.95
C PHE A 260 17.34 5.17 -8.68
N LYS A 261 16.35 4.56 -8.04
CA LYS A 261 15.08 5.22 -7.69
C LYS A 261 14.61 4.73 -6.33
N TRP A 262 14.26 5.67 -5.47
CA TRP A 262 13.54 5.37 -4.24
C TRP A 262 12.07 5.04 -4.54
N ASN A 263 11.49 4.12 -3.79
CA ASN A 263 10.06 3.81 -3.83
C ASN A 263 9.45 4.04 -2.45
N ALA A 264 8.28 4.69 -2.43
CA ALA A 264 7.46 4.78 -1.23
C ALA A 264 6.82 3.43 -0.89
N TYR A 265 6.40 3.27 0.35
CA TYR A 265 5.48 2.20 0.73
C TYR A 265 4.11 2.48 0.12
N GLY A 266 3.45 1.44 -0.40
CA GLY A 266 2.03 1.48 -0.70
C GLY A 266 1.24 1.34 0.60
N ILE A 267 0.32 2.25 0.85
CA ILE A 267 -0.58 2.19 2.01
C ILE A 267 -2.01 1.93 1.54
N ASP A 268 -2.82 1.34 2.41
CA ASP A 268 -4.22 1.05 2.06
C ASP A 268 -4.97 2.35 1.76
N PRO A 269 -5.74 2.38 0.66
CA PRO A 269 -6.56 3.55 0.30
C PRO A 269 -7.56 3.90 1.39
N VAL A 270 -7.79 5.19 1.58
CA VAL A 270 -8.66 5.72 2.64
C VAL A 270 -10.06 5.12 2.53
N GLY A 271 -10.62 4.74 3.68
CA GLY A 271 -11.94 4.15 3.80
C GLY A 271 -12.02 2.66 3.49
N THR A 272 -10.92 2.02 3.04
CA THR A 272 -10.87 0.55 2.90
C THR A 272 -10.70 -0.11 4.26
N TYR A 273 -10.97 -1.42 4.35
CA TYR A 273 -11.03 -2.14 5.63
C TYR A 273 -9.73 -2.05 6.47
N TYR A 274 -8.59 -2.01 5.84
CA TYR A 274 -7.29 -1.93 6.51
C TYR A 274 -6.73 -0.51 6.60
N SER A 275 -7.44 0.48 6.07
CA SER A 275 -7.04 1.88 6.23
C SER A 275 -7.04 2.25 7.72
N GLY A 276 -5.88 2.58 8.24
CA GLY A 276 -5.69 3.00 9.64
C GLY A 276 -5.80 4.51 9.84
N THR A 277 -6.06 5.27 8.78
CA THR A 277 -6.20 6.72 8.82
C THR A 277 -6.96 7.22 7.58
N ASP A 278 -7.68 8.32 7.73
CA ASP A 278 -8.41 8.95 6.63
C ASP A 278 -7.65 10.14 6.03
N VAL A 279 -6.47 10.47 6.57
CA VAL A 279 -5.76 11.71 6.23
C VAL A 279 -4.50 11.50 5.39
N VAL A 280 -4.10 10.27 5.14
CA VAL A 280 -2.92 9.91 4.35
C VAL A 280 -3.26 8.74 3.42
N GLY A 281 -2.82 8.80 2.17
CA GLY A 281 -3.06 7.81 1.13
C GLY A 281 -3.98 8.32 0.03
N GLU A 282 -4.29 7.46 -0.92
CA GLU A 282 -5.25 7.78 -1.97
C GLU A 282 -6.65 7.99 -1.38
N GLY A 283 -7.32 9.06 -1.79
CA GLY A 283 -8.61 9.46 -1.23
C GLY A 283 -8.53 10.16 0.12
N ASN A 284 -7.35 10.70 0.48
CA ASN A 284 -7.16 11.37 1.77
C ASN A 284 -8.12 12.54 2.00
N LEU A 285 -8.54 12.68 3.25
CA LEU A 285 -9.40 13.74 3.75
C LEU A 285 -8.57 14.71 4.60
N PRO A 286 -9.03 15.97 4.77
CA PRO A 286 -8.41 16.89 5.71
C PRO A 286 -8.45 16.40 7.15
N ILE A 287 -7.51 16.81 7.97
CA ILE A 287 -7.63 16.69 9.42
C ILE A 287 -8.57 17.77 9.91
N TYR A 288 -9.69 17.39 10.50
CA TYR A 288 -10.64 18.32 11.08
C TYR A 288 -10.36 18.54 12.57
N LEU A 289 -10.43 19.79 13.00
CA LEU A 289 -10.28 20.12 14.41
C LEU A 289 -11.54 19.70 15.18
N SER A 290 -11.35 18.99 16.29
CA SER A 290 -12.47 18.54 17.10
C SER A 290 -13.25 19.71 17.70
N THR A 291 -14.53 19.48 17.97
CA THR A 291 -15.39 20.43 18.67
C THR A 291 -14.81 20.82 20.04
N ASP A 292 -14.21 19.88 20.74
CA ASP A 292 -13.58 20.14 22.03
C ASP A 292 -12.35 21.06 21.89
N PHE A 293 -11.55 20.89 20.86
CA PHE A 293 -10.44 21.81 20.58
C PHE A 293 -10.95 23.21 20.30
N VAL A 294 -11.97 23.31 19.46
CA VAL A 294 -12.57 24.62 19.12
C VAL A 294 -13.15 25.29 20.35
N ASN A 295 -13.93 24.59 21.17
CA ASN A 295 -14.60 25.16 22.32
C ASN A 295 -13.68 25.48 23.49
N ASN A 296 -12.71 24.61 23.78
CA ASN A 296 -11.90 24.69 24.99
C ASN A 296 -10.58 25.43 24.79
N ILE A 297 -10.08 25.50 23.57
CA ILE A 297 -8.78 26.11 23.26
C ILE A 297 -8.92 27.29 22.31
N PHE A 298 -9.51 27.07 21.15
CA PHE A 298 -9.53 28.09 20.09
C PHE A 298 -10.51 29.21 20.37
N SER A 299 -11.73 28.90 20.78
CA SER A 299 -12.77 29.91 21.07
C SER A 299 -12.40 30.80 22.26
N PRO A 300 -11.90 30.30 23.40
CA PRO A 300 -11.45 31.17 24.49
C PRO A 300 -10.24 32.04 24.11
N LEU A 301 -9.32 31.50 23.28
CA LEU A 301 -8.16 32.27 22.83
C LEU A 301 -8.53 33.46 21.98
N LEU A 302 -9.57 33.31 21.13
CA LEU A 302 -10.06 34.37 20.25
C LEU A 302 -11.17 35.23 20.88
N GLY A 303 -11.67 34.85 22.06
CA GLY A 303 -12.82 35.50 22.69
C GLY A 303 -14.13 35.30 21.92
N LEU A 304 -14.22 34.23 21.11
CA LEU A 304 -15.38 33.88 20.30
C LEU A 304 -16.00 32.59 20.80
N SER A 305 -17.30 32.45 20.68
CA SER A 305 -17.94 31.16 20.86
C SER A 305 -17.88 30.36 19.54
N CYS A 306 -17.99 29.04 19.62
CA CYS A 306 -18.07 28.23 18.43
C CYS A 306 -19.28 28.63 17.55
N ALA A 307 -20.36 29.09 18.14
CA ALA A 307 -21.52 29.62 17.44
C ALA A 307 -21.17 30.88 16.60
N ASP A 308 -20.16 31.66 17.03
CA ASP A 308 -19.70 32.82 16.30
C ASP A 308 -18.76 32.47 15.13
N LEU A 309 -18.18 31.26 15.18
CA LEU A 309 -17.24 30.77 14.17
C LEU A 309 -17.93 30.01 13.03
N THR A 310 -19.19 29.65 13.20
CA THR A 310 -19.90 28.85 12.19
C THR A 310 -21.06 29.64 11.59
N PRO A 311 -21.24 29.66 10.27
CA PRO A 311 -22.34 30.37 9.60
C PRO A 311 -23.72 29.92 10.08
N THR A 312 -23.84 28.68 10.54
CA THR A 312 -25.09 28.08 11.02
C THR A 312 -25.26 28.16 12.54
N GLY A 313 -24.26 28.71 13.27
CA GLY A 313 -24.25 28.71 14.73
C GLY A 313 -24.14 27.33 15.37
N ARG A 314 -23.79 26.31 14.58
CA ARG A 314 -23.63 24.92 15.04
C ARG A 314 -22.15 24.59 15.15
N CYS A 315 -21.79 24.01 16.27
CA CYS A 315 -20.46 23.47 16.51
C CYS A 315 -20.49 21.96 16.35
N GLY A 316 -19.69 21.43 15.49
CA GLY A 316 -19.65 20.00 15.23
C GLY A 316 -18.57 19.66 14.21
N ALA A 317 -18.31 18.39 14.06
CA ALA A 317 -17.43 17.90 13.00
C ALA A 317 -18.02 18.20 11.60
N PRO A 318 -17.20 18.30 10.57
CA PRO A 318 -17.61 18.51 9.20
C PRO A 318 -18.64 17.48 8.75
N GLY A 319 -19.52 17.86 7.87
CA GLY A 319 -20.65 17.03 7.44
C GLY A 319 -21.80 16.93 8.46
N ILE A 320 -21.53 17.19 9.75
CA ILE A 320 -22.52 17.21 10.81
C ILE A 320 -22.98 18.63 11.12
N SER A 321 -22.07 19.59 10.99
CA SER A 321 -22.36 21.02 11.12
C SER A 321 -23.02 21.63 9.88
N GLY A 322 -23.01 20.91 8.76
CA GLY A 322 -23.46 21.42 7.45
C GLY A 322 -22.46 22.40 6.82
N LEU A 323 -21.22 22.46 7.30
CA LEU A 323 -20.13 23.20 6.70
C LEU A 323 -19.50 22.38 5.57
N THR A 324 -19.13 23.06 4.50
CA THR A 324 -18.30 22.47 3.44
C THR A 324 -16.83 22.49 3.84
N ASP A 325 -16.00 21.68 3.19
CA ASP A 325 -14.56 21.70 3.38
C ASP A 325 -13.96 23.09 3.14
N GLU A 326 -14.45 23.81 2.12
CA GLU A 326 -14.01 25.18 1.81
C GLU A 326 -14.32 26.15 2.94
N GLU A 327 -15.49 26.03 3.56
CA GLU A 327 -15.86 26.83 4.74
C GLU A 327 -15.02 26.47 5.95
N MET A 328 -14.73 25.19 6.16
CA MET A 328 -13.86 24.72 7.25
C MET A 328 -12.43 25.25 7.09
N PHE A 329 -11.87 25.19 5.87
CA PHE A 329 -10.55 25.77 5.57
C PHE A 329 -10.52 27.27 5.78
N ALA A 330 -11.55 27.99 5.31
CA ALA A 330 -11.65 29.44 5.46
C ALA A 330 -11.68 29.87 6.93
N MET A 331 -12.23 29.03 7.81
CA MET A 331 -12.27 29.27 9.25
C MET A 331 -11.06 28.74 10.01
N GLY A 332 -10.14 28.06 9.33
CA GLY A 332 -8.97 27.43 9.99
C GLY A 332 -9.34 26.19 10.84
N LEU A 333 -10.48 25.58 10.58
CA LEU A 333 -10.97 24.42 11.31
C LEU A 333 -10.59 23.09 10.64
N ALA A 334 -9.94 23.15 9.50
CA ALA A 334 -9.43 22.00 8.78
C ALA A 334 -7.97 22.22 8.37
N ILE A 335 -7.18 21.18 8.47
CA ILE A 335 -5.78 21.14 8.02
C ILE A 335 -5.73 20.29 6.75
N PRO A 336 -5.49 20.90 5.58
CA PRO A 336 -5.44 20.16 4.33
C PRO A 336 -4.19 19.28 4.26
N TYR A 337 -4.28 18.21 3.51
CA TYR A 337 -3.13 17.45 3.11
C TYR A 337 -2.20 18.29 2.23
N ALA A 338 -0.96 18.45 2.63
CA ALA A 338 0.00 19.32 1.95
C ALA A 338 0.84 18.62 0.87
N GLY A 339 0.55 17.36 0.61
CA GLY A 339 1.32 16.51 -0.29
C GLY A 339 2.48 15.81 0.41
N GLU A 340 3.20 15.02 -0.36
CA GLU A 340 4.31 14.19 0.12
C GLU A 340 5.67 14.83 -0.17
N ARG A 341 6.61 14.56 0.71
CA ARG A 341 8.02 14.88 0.50
C ARG A 341 8.80 13.59 0.35
N GLU A 342 8.98 13.18 -0.88
CA GLU A 342 9.74 11.98 -1.22
C GLU A 342 11.22 12.07 -0.86
N ALA A 343 11.82 10.92 -0.57
CA ALA A 343 13.26 10.80 -0.44
C ALA A 343 13.96 10.97 -1.80
N LYS A 344 15.26 11.22 -1.77
CA LYS A 344 16.06 11.34 -2.99
C LYS A 344 16.14 10.00 -3.72
N ASN A 345 16.05 10.03 -5.04
CA ASN A 345 16.17 8.85 -5.90
C ASN A 345 17.55 8.22 -5.92
N THR A 346 18.60 8.98 -5.57
CA THR A 346 19.99 8.53 -5.67
C THR A 346 20.67 8.53 -4.32
N GLY A 347 21.70 7.71 -4.18
CA GLY A 347 22.53 7.66 -2.98
C GLY A 347 22.14 6.55 -1.99
N GLN A 348 21.17 5.70 -2.34
CA GLN A 348 20.92 4.48 -1.57
C GLN A 348 21.81 3.36 -2.09
N TYR A 349 22.63 2.80 -1.23
CA TYR A 349 23.47 1.66 -1.51
C TYR A 349 23.71 0.84 -0.24
N GLY A 350 24.16 -0.38 -0.43
CA GLY A 350 24.55 -1.24 0.68
C GLY A 350 25.58 -2.26 0.26
N ILE A 351 26.25 -2.82 1.25
CA ILE A 351 27.25 -3.88 1.12
C ILE A 351 26.93 -4.92 2.19
N ALA A 352 26.99 -6.19 1.79
CA ALA A 352 26.81 -7.32 2.70
C ALA A 352 27.99 -8.28 2.55
N LEU A 353 28.49 -8.81 3.66
CA LEU A 353 29.46 -9.88 3.72
C LEU A 353 28.83 -11.05 4.44
N ARG A 354 28.84 -12.22 3.81
CA ARG A 354 28.32 -13.48 4.41
C ARG A 354 29.45 -14.48 4.52
N TRP A 355 29.57 -15.06 5.69
CA TRP A 355 30.55 -16.09 6.00
C TRP A 355 29.89 -17.29 6.64
N THR A 356 29.94 -18.42 5.95
CA THR A 356 29.47 -19.72 6.48
C THR A 356 30.62 -20.44 7.17
N VAL A 357 30.44 -20.78 8.44
CA VAL A 357 31.37 -21.59 9.23
C VAL A 357 30.79 -22.97 9.32
N GLU A 358 31.27 -23.90 8.49
CA GLU A 358 30.73 -25.26 8.34
C GLU A 358 30.85 -26.06 9.61
N GLU A 359 31.93 -25.90 10.39
CA GLU A 359 32.21 -26.64 11.60
C GLU A 359 31.16 -26.43 12.71
N ILE A 360 30.47 -25.30 12.68
CA ILE A 360 29.42 -24.96 13.66
C ILE A 360 28.06 -24.77 12.99
N GLU A 361 27.94 -25.12 11.71
CA GLU A 361 26.71 -24.99 10.91
C GLU A 361 26.05 -23.58 11.03
N THR A 362 26.89 -22.54 11.03
CA THR A 362 26.42 -21.17 11.29
C THR A 362 26.86 -20.21 10.17
N GLU A 363 25.94 -19.36 9.72
CA GLU A 363 26.24 -18.25 8.81
C GLU A 363 26.30 -16.92 9.59
N PHE A 364 27.36 -16.19 9.41
CA PHE A 364 27.53 -14.82 9.91
C PHE A 364 27.30 -13.82 8.77
N GLY A 365 26.44 -12.82 9.01
CA GLY A 365 26.19 -11.72 8.10
C GLY A 365 26.62 -10.38 8.70
N LEU A 366 27.29 -9.57 7.89
CA LEU A 366 27.61 -8.17 8.18
C LEU A 366 27.00 -7.32 7.07
N PHE A 367 26.17 -6.33 7.46
CA PHE A 367 25.41 -5.51 6.51
C PHE A 367 25.65 -4.01 6.74
#